data_0702db983d8a53c4bddb0dee1f81263d
#
_entry.id   0702db983d8a53c4bddb0dee1f81263d
#
_cell.length_a   1.000
_cell.length_b   1.000
_cell.length_c   1.000
_cell.angle_alpha   90.00
_cell.angle_beta   90.00
_cell.angle_gamma   90.00
#
_symmetry.space_group_name_H-M   'P 1'
#
loop_
_entity.id
_entity.type
_entity.pdbx_description
1 polymer ?
#
loop_
_entity_poly.entity_id
_entity_poly.type
_entity_poly.pdbx_seq_one_letter_code
_entity_poly.pdbx_strand_id
1 'polypeptide(L)'
;MKFVVEQTDDASDARTGVITTDHGQIKTPIFMPVGTVGSVKAVHFEELRQQVQAQIILGNTYHLFLRPGLDILRKAGGLHRFTGWERPILTDSGGFQVFSLTGIRKLTEEGCEFRSHIDGSKHFFTPENVMDTERVIGADIMMALDECPPGKSDYAYAKKSLGLTQRWLNRCIKRFNETQPIYGYKQSLFPIVQGCTYKDLRQEAAKFVADKGADGNAIGGLAVGEPTEVMYDMIEVVNEILPKDKPRYLMGVGTPQNILEGIERGVDMFDCVMPTRNGRNAMLFSYQGTMNLRNKKWEYDFTPIDPDGCYTDKVYTKAYLHHLFKAQELLAMQIASIHNLTFYLRLVGDARQHIEQGDFVKWKASVIDQLGRRI
;
A
#
# COMPACT_ATOMS: atom_id res chain seq x y z
N MET A 1 -13.64 1.45 -13.37
CA MET A 1 -13.80 1.64 -11.90
C MET A 1 -14.66 2.88 -11.65
N LYS A 2 -15.35 2.94 -10.49
CA LYS A 2 -16.14 4.13 -10.08
C LYS A 2 -15.74 4.47 -8.64
N PHE A 3 -15.58 5.76 -8.35
CA PHE A 3 -15.40 6.26 -6.99
C PHE A 3 -16.51 7.26 -6.65
N VAL A 4 -17.05 7.16 -5.45
CA VAL A 4 -18.06 8.08 -4.93
C VAL A 4 -17.62 8.53 -3.55
N VAL A 5 -17.44 9.83 -3.36
CA VAL A 5 -17.25 10.43 -2.04
C VAL A 5 -18.61 10.44 -1.34
N GLU A 6 -18.68 9.91 -0.14
CA GLU A 6 -19.92 9.81 0.63
C GLU A 6 -20.04 10.94 1.64
N GLN A 7 -18.94 11.29 2.32
CA GLN A 7 -18.89 12.37 3.30
C GLN A 7 -17.50 12.99 3.37
N THR A 8 -17.43 14.27 3.70
CA THR A 8 -16.21 15.02 4.01
C THR A 8 -16.30 15.55 5.44
N ASP A 9 -15.16 15.59 6.12
CA ASP A 9 -15.03 16.20 7.43
C ASP A 9 -15.02 17.72 7.30
N ASP A 10 -15.71 18.44 8.20
CA ASP A 10 -15.81 19.92 8.13
C ASP A 10 -14.53 20.61 8.64
N ALA A 11 -13.70 19.90 9.40
CA ALA A 11 -12.51 20.46 10.08
C ALA A 11 -11.19 20.07 9.40
N SER A 12 -11.24 19.19 8.38
CA SER A 12 -10.06 18.69 7.68
C SER A 12 -10.41 18.26 6.24
N ASP A 13 -9.40 17.79 5.48
CA ASP A 13 -9.60 17.19 4.15
C ASP A 13 -9.98 15.71 4.22
N ALA A 14 -10.17 15.14 5.42
CA ALA A 14 -10.59 13.76 5.60
C ALA A 14 -11.94 13.50 4.96
N ARG A 15 -12.08 12.33 4.33
CA ARG A 15 -13.31 11.97 3.62
C ARG A 15 -13.56 10.48 3.62
N THR A 16 -14.80 10.10 3.50
CA THR A 16 -15.22 8.73 3.23
C THR A 16 -15.70 8.58 1.81
N GLY A 17 -15.56 7.38 1.27
CA GLY A 17 -16.04 7.08 -0.07
C GLY A 17 -16.08 5.58 -0.35
N VAL A 18 -16.54 5.23 -1.54
CA VAL A 18 -16.59 3.85 -2.02
C VAL A 18 -16.00 3.77 -3.42
N ILE A 19 -14.98 2.92 -3.56
CA ILE A 19 -14.46 2.49 -4.86
C ILE A 19 -15.20 1.22 -5.26
N THR A 20 -15.72 1.16 -6.48
CA THR A 20 -16.38 -0.03 -7.05
C THR A 20 -15.54 -0.58 -8.19
N THR A 21 -15.14 -1.84 -8.09
CA THR A 21 -14.48 -2.65 -9.13
C THR A 21 -15.37 -3.82 -9.54
N ASP A 22 -14.95 -4.58 -10.52
CA ASP A 22 -15.70 -5.80 -10.94
C ASP A 22 -15.58 -6.94 -9.88
N HIS A 23 -14.59 -6.88 -8.96
CA HIS A 23 -14.45 -7.83 -7.85
C HIS A 23 -14.99 -7.31 -6.50
N GLY A 24 -15.70 -6.20 -6.49
CA GLY A 24 -16.38 -5.71 -5.29
C GLY A 24 -16.12 -4.25 -4.94
N GLN A 25 -16.60 -3.88 -3.76
CA GLN A 25 -16.51 -2.53 -3.24
C GLN A 25 -15.40 -2.40 -2.19
N ILE A 26 -14.76 -1.23 -2.17
CA ILE A 26 -13.73 -0.85 -1.21
C ILE A 26 -14.20 0.44 -0.54
N LYS A 27 -14.44 0.39 0.77
CA LYS A 27 -14.78 1.56 1.57
C LYS A 27 -13.50 2.29 1.98
N THR A 28 -13.40 3.57 1.66
CA THR A 28 -12.24 4.40 2.00
C THR A 28 -12.55 5.31 3.21
N PRO A 29 -11.52 5.70 4.00
CA PRO A 29 -10.11 5.29 3.89
C PRO A 29 -9.90 3.80 4.11
N ILE A 30 -8.87 3.23 3.43
CA ILE A 30 -8.57 1.79 3.49
C ILE A 30 -7.07 1.53 3.60
N PHE A 31 -6.70 0.50 4.36
CA PHE A 31 -5.36 -0.08 4.36
C PHE A 31 -5.36 -1.39 3.57
N MET A 32 -4.39 -1.55 2.66
CA MET A 32 -4.24 -2.73 1.81
C MET A 32 -3.15 -3.65 2.35
N PRO A 33 -3.49 -4.86 2.85
CA PRO A 33 -2.49 -5.86 3.19
C PRO A 33 -1.61 -6.23 2.00
N VAL A 34 -0.28 -6.26 2.21
CA VAL A 34 0.68 -6.53 1.14
C VAL A 34 0.88 -8.03 0.95
N GLY A 35 0.48 -8.51 -0.23
CA GLY A 35 0.64 -9.87 -0.71
C GLY A 35 1.68 -9.99 -1.82
N THR A 36 2.96 -9.74 -1.52
CA THR A 36 4.09 -9.56 -2.45
C THR A 36 4.13 -10.55 -3.61
N VAL A 37 3.96 -11.84 -3.34
CA VAL A 37 3.96 -12.92 -4.35
C VAL A 37 2.60 -13.60 -4.48
N GLY A 38 1.51 -12.83 -4.34
CA GLY A 38 0.15 -13.35 -4.27
C GLY A 38 -0.17 -14.01 -2.92
N SER A 39 0.58 -13.68 -1.86
CA SER A 39 0.36 -14.21 -0.51
C SER A 39 0.69 -13.16 0.53
N VAL A 40 -0.25 -12.86 1.41
CA VAL A 40 -0.01 -12.05 2.61
C VAL A 40 0.73 -12.92 3.62
N LYS A 41 1.95 -12.51 3.99
CA LYS A 41 2.88 -13.35 4.76
C LYS A 41 2.31 -13.78 6.10
N ALA A 42 2.31 -15.10 6.34
CA ALA A 42 1.84 -15.78 7.55
C ALA A 42 0.32 -15.68 7.79
N VAL A 43 -0.49 -15.39 6.78
CA VAL A 43 -1.95 -15.27 6.93
C VAL A 43 -2.65 -15.98 5.78
N HIS A 44 -3.59 -16.87 6.07
CA HIS A 44 -4.44 -17.48 5.06
C HIS A 44 -5.49 -16.50 4.53
N PHE A 45 -5.93 -16.66 3.29
CA PHE A 45 -6.97 -15.79 2.71
C PHE A 45 -8.30 -15.89 3.43
N GLU A 46 -8.61 -17.03 4.02
CA GLU A 46 -9.81 -17.17 4.86
C GLU A 46 -9.75 -16.25 6.09
N GLU A 47 -8.59 -16.20 6.76
CA GLU A 47 -8.37 -15.29 7.90
C GLU A 47 -8.38 -13.82 7.45
N LEU A 48 -7.82 -13.51 6.27
CA LEU A 48 -7.90 -12.16 5.69
C LEU A 48 -9.34 -11.75 5.41
N ARG A 49 -10.20 -12.68 4.94
CA ARG A 49 -11.61 -12.40 4.67
C ARG A 49 -12.44 -12.29 5.93
N GLN A 50 -12.31 -13.24 6.85
CA GLN A 50 -13.22 -13.40 7.99
C GLN A 50 -12.77 -12.62 9.22
N GLN A 51 -11.47 -12.57 9.51
CA GLN A 51 -10.94 -11.96 10.73
C GLN A 51 -10.40 -10.56 10.51
N VAL A 52 -9.51 -10.41 9.52
CA VAL A 52 -8.93 -9.11 9.16
C VAL A 52 -9.92 -8.24 8.39
N GLN A 53 -10.87 -8.86 7.68
CA GLN A 53 -11.88 -8.21 6.84
C GLN A 53 -11.28 -7.33 5.74
N ALA A 54 -10.13 -7.74 5.20
CA ALA A 54 -9.49 -7.03 4.09
C ALA A 54 -10.42 -6.97 2.87
N GLN A 55 -10.64 -5.76 2.36
CA GLN A 55 -11.50 -5.53 1.18
C GLN A 55 -10.71 -5.57 -0.12
N ILE A 56 -9.41 -5.32 -0.04
CA ILE A 56 -8.45 -5.28 -1.14
C ILE A 56 -7.08 -5.74 -0.63
N ILE A 57 -6.28 -6.37 -1.47
CA ILE A 57 -4.86 -6.67 -1.19
C ILE A 57 -3.98 -6.06 -2.27
N LEU A 58 -2.68 -5.88 -1.94
CA LEU A 58 -1.69 -5.39 -2.88
C LEU A 58 -0.73 -6.50 -3.27
N GLY A 59 -0.51 -6.71 -4.58
CA GLY A 59 0.53 -7.56 -5.14
C GLY A 59 1.69 -6.74 -5.72
N ASN A 60 2.88 -7.34 -5.83
CA ASN A 60 4.04 -6.66 -6.40
C ASN A 60 4.38 -7.23 -7.79
N THR A 61 4.24 -6.43 -8.82
CA THR A 61 4.44 -6.81 -10.23
C THR A 61 5.83 -7.38 -10.50
N TYR A 62 6.88 -6.75 -10.00
CA TYR A 62 8.25 -7.26 -10.12
C TYR A 62 8.39 -8.70 -9.60
N HIS A 63 7.86 -8.98 -8.42
CA HIS A 63 7.96 -10.30 -7.82
C HIS A 63 7.11 -11.34 -8.56
N LEU A 64 5.89 -10.98 -8.95
CA LEU A 64 4.98 -11.86 -9.71
C LEU A 64 5.49 -12.16 -11.12
N PHE A 65 6.14 -11.18 -11.77
CA PHE A 65 6.81 -11.35 -13.05
C PHE A 65 7.94 -12.38 -12.97
N LEU A 66 8.77 -12.33 -11.92
CA LEU A 66 9.86 -13.28 -11.74
C LEU A 66 9.37 -14.65 -11.26
N ARG A 67 8.39 -14.68 -10.34
CA ARG A 67 7.85 -15.91 -9.75
C ARG A 67 6.42 -15.68 -9.24
N PRO A 68 5.43 -16.42 -9.76
CA PRO A 68 5.55 -17.67 -10.54
C PRO A 68 5.92 -17.45 -12.01
N GLY A 69 5.86 -16.21 -12.52
CA GLY A 69 6.07 -15.89 -13.92
C GLY A 69 4.77 -15.78 -14.72
N LEU A 70 4.83 -15.05 -15.82
CA LEU A 70 3.64 -14.67 -16.58
C LEU A 70 2.94 -15.85 -17.25
N ASP A 71 3.68 -16.87 -17.69
CA ASP A 71 3.08 -18.06 -18.34
C ASP A 71 2.18 -18.82 -17.38
N ILE A 72 2.62 -18.98 -16.11
CA ILE A 72 1.82 -19.65 -15.08
C ILE A 72 0.59 -18.83 -14.75
N LEU A 73 0.74 -17.51 -14.53
CA LEU A 73 -0.39 -16.63 -14.23
C LEU A 73 -1.41 -16.61 -15.37
N ARG A 74 -0.96 -16.54 -16.63
CA ARG A 74 -1.85 -16.56 -17.79
C ARG A 74 -2.64 -17.89 -17.88
N LYS A 75 -1.98 -19.03 -17.70
CA LYS A 75 -2.63 -20.34 -17.71
C LYS A 75 -3.60 -20.53 -16.54
N ALA A 76 -3.30 -19.93 -15.39
CA ALA A 76 -4.17 -19.98 -14.23
C ALA A 76 -5.44 -19.10 -14.37
N GLY A 77 -5.45 -18.15 -15.31
CA GLY A 77 -6.55 -17.20 -15.49
C GLY A 77 -6.40 -15.93 -14.65
N GLY A 78 -5.15 -15.48 -14.42
CA GLY A 78 -4.79 -14.28 -13.66
C GLY A 78 -4.57 -14.56 -12.18
N LEU A 79 -4.15 -13.50 -11.47
CA LEU A 79 -3.77 -13.59 -10.04
C LEU A 79 -4.95 -13.97 -9.16
N HIS A 80 -6.15 -13.47 -9.41
CA HIS A 80 -7.37 -13.83 -8.67
C HIS A 80 -7.59 -15.35 -8.65
N ARG A 81 -7.61 -15.99 -9.81
CA ARG A 81 -7.80 -17.44 -9.92
C ARG A 81 -6.61 -18.22 -9.41
N PHE A 82 -5.40 -17.75 -9.65
CA PHE A 82 -4.18 -18.41 -9.19
C PHE A 82 -4.12 -18.52 -7.67
N THR A 83 -4.59 -17.48 -6.97
CA THR A 83 -4.52 -17.40 -5.50
C THR A 83 -5.81 -17.77 -4.78
N GLY A 84 -6.95 -17.79 -5.49
CA GLY A 84 -8.28 -17.93 -4.88
C GLY A 84 -8.75 -16.70 -4.10
N TRP A 85 -8.20 -15.52 -4.40
CA TRP A 85 -8.66 -14.26 -3.83
C TRP A 85 -9.71 -13.62 -4.73
N GLU A 86 -10.94 -13.53 -4.25
CA GLU A 86 -12.11 -13.08 -5.04
C GLU A 86 -12.45 -11.60 -4.88
N ARG A 87 -11.74 -10.88 -3.96
CA ARG A 87 -11.93 -9.45 -3.72
C ARG A 87 -10.92 -8.63 -4.55
N PRO A 88 -11.06 -7.30 -4.61
CA PRO A 88 -10.15 -6.44 -5.37
C PRO A 88 -8.67 -6.68 -5.09
N ILE A 89 -7.86 -6.49 -6.13
CA ILE A 89 -6.38 -6.50 -6.07
C ILE A 89 -5.86 -5.22 -6.71
N LEU A 90 -4.88 -4.59 -6.08
CA LEU A 90 -4.03 -3.58 -6.68
C LEU A 90 -2.64 -4.18 -6.90
N THR A 91 -2.00 -3.90 -8.04
CA THR A 91 -0.58 -4.24 -8.25
C THR A 91 0.23 -2.98 -8.49
N ASP A 92 1.40 -2.91 -7.83
CA ASP A 92 2.37 -1.85 -8.07
C ASP A 92 3.03 -1.99 -9.46
N SER A 93 3.75 -0.95 -9.90
CA SER A 93 4.41 -0.95 -11.21
C SER A 93 5.64 -1.87 -11.30
N GLY A 94 6.16 -2.33 -10.16
CA GLY A 94 7.46 -3.00 -10.06
C GLY A 94 8.66 -2.04 -10.10
N GLY A 95 8.46 -0.77 -10.39
CA GLY A 95 9.53 0.23 -10.49
C GLY A 95 10.37 0.34 -9.21
N PHE A 96 9.73 0.52 -8.06
CA PHE A 96 10.43 0.65 -6.78
C PHE A 96 11.31 -0.57 -6.46
N GLN A 97 10.83 -1.80 -6.72
CA GLN A 97 11.59 -3.03 -6.46
C GLN A 97 12.79 -3.15 -7.39
N VAL A 98 12.65 -2.79 -8.66
CA VAL A 98 13.77 -2.70 -9.60
C VAL A 98 14.82 -1.71 -9.08
N PHE A 99 14.41 -0.60 -8.49
CA PHE A 99 15.31 0.41 -7.95
C PHE A 99 15.92 0.05 -6.60
N SER A 100 15.20 -0.62 -5.72
CA SER A 100 15.63 -0.90 -4.35
C SER A 100 16.35 -2.24 -4.17
N LEU A 101 16.02 -3.27 -4.97
CA LEU A 101 16.50 -4.64 -4.77
C LEU A 101 17.65 -5.04 -5.71
N THR A 102 17.85 -4.31 -6.81
CA THR A 102 18.86 -4.66 -7.79
C THR A 102 20.06 -3.75 -7.65
N GLY A 103 21.20 -4.29 -7.23
CA GLY A 103 22.46 -3.53 -7.09
C GLY A 103 23.01 -3.00 -8.43
N ILE A 104 22.55 -3.53 -9.58
CA ILE A 104 22.95 -3.12 -10.93
C ILE A 104 21.68 -2.86 -11.73
N ARG A 105 21.43 -1.61 -12.01
CA ARG A 105 20.36 -1.15 -12.90
C ARG A 105 20.94 -0.21 -13.95
N LYS A 106 20.39 -0.25 -15.14
CA LYS A 106 20.67 0.74 -16.19
C LYS A 106 19.33 1.38 -16.58
N LEU A 107 19.22 2.66 -16.27
CA LEU A 107 18.05 3.48 -16.58
C LEU A 107 18.28 4.20 -17.90
N THR A 108 17.32 4.09 -18.81
CA THR A 108 17.32 4.76 -20.11
C THR A 108 15.95 5.39 -20.39
N GLU A 109 15.82 6.13 -21.46
CA GLU A 109 14.53 6.65 -21.92
C GLU A 109 13.54 5.52 -22.27
N GLU A 110 14.05 4.42 -22.80
CA GLU A 110 13.26 3.27 -23.21
C GLU A 110 12.71 2.48 -22.04
N GLY A 111 13.48 2.39 -20.94
CA GLY A 111 13.09 1.60 -19.78
C GLY A 111 14.24 1.34 -18.82
N CYS A 112 14.11 0.31 -18.01
CA CYS A 112 15.08 -0.06 -16.99
C CYS A 112 15.55 -1.51 -17.17
N GLU A 113 16.86 -1.70 -17.39
CA GLU A 113 17.51 -3.02 -17.31
C GLU A 113 17.83 -3.35 -15.85
N PHE A 114 17.54 -4.58 -15.45
CA PHE A 114 17.85 -5.06 -14.11
C PHE A 114 18.20 -6.55 -14.12
N ARG A 115 18.77 -7.02 -13.01
CA ARG A 115 19.00 -8.45 -12.78
C ARG A 115 18.04 -9.00 -11.73
N SER A 116 17.50 -10.17 -12.02
CA SER A 116 16.69 -10.91 -11.05
C SER A 116 17.49 -11.20 -9.78
N HIS A 117 16.89 -10.91 -8.62
CA HIS A 117 17.47 -11.25 -7.32
C HIS A 117 17.38 -12.76 -7.01
N ILE A 118 16.66 -13.53 -7.83
CA ILE A 118 16.46 -14.96 -7.64
C ILE A 118 17.58 -15.78 -8.29
N ASP A 119 17.92 -15.46 -9.55
CA ASP A 119 18.82 -16.26 -10.39
C ASP A 119 19.84 -15.42 -11.18
N GLY A 120 19.82 -14.10 -11.02
CA GLY A 120 20.72 -13.17 -11.70
C GLY A 120 20.42 -12.94 -13.19
N SER A 121 19.33 -13.53 -13.74
CA SER A 121 18.92 -13.33 -15.13
C SER A 121 18.66 -11.85 -15.43
N LYS A 122 18.96 -11.43 -16.67
CA LYS A 122 18.74 -10.05 -17.12
C LYS A 122 17.32 -9.87 -17.64
N HIS A 123 16.71 -8.77 -17.23
CA HIS A 123 15.36 -8.35 -17.66
C HIS A 123 15.36 -6.88 -18.02
N PHE A 124 14.36 -6.46 -18.80
CA PHE A 124 14.18 -5.09 -19.21
C PHE A 124 12.71 -4.70 -19.09
N PHE A 125 12.40 -3.76 -18.19
CA PHE A 125 11.08 -3.19 -18.06
C PHE A 125 10.98 -1.91 -18.90
N THR A 126 9.98 -1.86 -19.77
CA THR A 126 9.54 -0.66 -20.45
C THR A 126 8.13 -0.32 -20.02
N PRO A 127 7.67 0.92 -20.18
CA PRO A 127 6.26 1.25 -19.91
C PRO A 127 5.28 0.31 -20.60
N GLU A 128 5.56 -0.10 -21.84
CA GLU A 128 4.68 -0.97 -22.61
C GLU A 128 4.64 -2.40 -22.04
N ASN A 129 5.80 -3.02 -21.81
CA ASN A 129 5.81 -4.41 -21.35
C ASN A 129 5.38 -4.55 -19.89
N VAL A 130 5.49 -3.48 -19.07
CA VAL A 130 4.90 -3.46 -17.72
C VAL A 130 3.37 -3.44 -17.82
N MET A 131 2.78 -2.67 -18.73
CA MET A 131 1.32 -2.70 -18.96
C MET A 131 0.87 -4.09 -19.45
N ASP A 132 1.62 -4.73 -20.34
CA ASP A 132 1.34 -6.09 -20.79
C ASP A 132 1.44 -7.13 -19.65
N THR A 133 2.45 -6.95 -18.79
CA THR A 133 2.63 -7.75 -17.57
C THR A 133 1.43 -7.62 -16.63
N GLU A 134 1.00 -6.39 -16.36
CA GLU A 134 -0.15 -6.08 -15.51
C GLU A 134 -1.46 -6.65 -16.09
N ARG A 135 -1.61 -6.64 -17.43
CA ARG A 135 -2.75 -7.32 -18.09
C ARG A 135 -2.75 -8.82 -17.80
N VAL A 136 -1.59 -9.45 -17.81
CA VAL A 136 -1.45 -10.90 -17.50
C VAL A 136 -1.65 -11.19 -16.02
N ILE A 137 -1.16 -10.32 -15.12
CA ILE A 137 -1.41 -10.46 -13.69
C ILE A 137 -2.92 -10.33 -13.42
N GLY A 138 -3.59 -9.35 -14.02
CA GLY A 138 -5.03 -9.21 -13.95
C GLY A 138 -5.54 -8.60 -12.65
N ALA A 139 -4.82 -7.64 -12.04
CA ALA A 139 -5.33 -6.87 -10.92
C ALA A 139 -6.42 -5.88 -11.35
N ASP A 140 -7.31 -5.47 -10.44
CA ASP A 140 -8.34 -4.46 -10.70
C ASP A 140 -7.73 -3.08 -10.91
N ILE A 141 -6.70 -2.76 -10.14
CA ILE A 141 -5.98 -1.49 -10.19
C ILE A 141 -4.52 -1.77 -10.52
N MET A 142 -4.04 -1.18 -11.61
CA MET A 142 -2.68 -1.27 -12.12
C MET A 142 -1.96 0.06 -11.90
N MET A 143 -0.69 0.03 -11.50
CA MET A 143 0.11 1.24 -11.36
C MET A 143 0.95 1.48 -12.61
N ALA A 144 1.05 2.73 -13.06
CA ALA A 144 1.94 3.10 -14.16
C ALA A 144 3.42 2.95 -13.75
N LEU A 145 4.29 2.52 -14.68
CA LEU A 145 5.73 2.46 -14.43
C LEU A 145 6.29 3.87 -14.19
N ASP A 146 7.04 4.00 -13.10
CA ASP A 146 7.66 5.25 -12.66
C ASP A 146 9.11 5.05 -12.24
N GLU A 147 9.85 6.12 -12.13
CA GLU A 147 11.12 6.14 -11.41
C GLU A 147 10.92 6.76 -10.04
N CYS A 148 11.20 5.99 -8.99
CA CYS A 148 11.22 6.45 -7.61
C CYS A 148 12.66 6.79 -7.20
N PRO A 149 13.09 8.06 -7.24
CA PRO A 149 14.43 8.45 -6.84
C PRO A 149 14.63 8.31 -5.33
N PRO A 150 15.89 8.13 -4.86
CA PRO A 150 16.19 8.18 -3.42
C PRO A 150 15.72 9.50 -2.80
N GLY A 151 15.18 9.48 -1.58
CA GLY A 151 14.60 10.67 -0.92
C GLY A 151 15.60 11.83 -0.69
N LYS A 152 16.92 11.55 -0.71
CA LYS A 152 17.99 12.55 -0.59
C LYS A 152 18.56 12.99 -1.95
N SER A 153 17.89 12.70 -3.06
CA SER A 153 18.32 13.15 -4.39
C SER A 153 18.36 14.67 -4.47
N ASP A 154 19.37 15.21 -5.15
CA ASP A 154 19.43 16.64 -5.43
C ASP A 154 18.31 17.06 -6.40
N TYR A 155 18.08 18.38 -6.48
CA TYR A 155 17.01 18.96 -7.31
C TYR A 155 17.18 18.62 -8.81
N ALA A 156 18.41 18.65 -9.32
CA ALA A 156 18.66 18.40 -10.74
C ALA A 156 18.31 16.96 -11.12
N TYR A 157 18.69 16.00 -10.28
CA TYR A 157 18.33 14.60 -10.47
C TYR A 157 16.81 14.39 -10.30
N ALA A 158 16.21 14.95 -9.25
CA ALA A 158 14.76 14.84 -9.00
C ALA A 158 13.95 15.38 -10.19
N LYS A 159 14.34 16.52 -10.76
CA LYS A 159 13.71 17.12 -11.96
C LYS A 159 13.88 16.24 -13.20
N LYS A 160 15.07 15.69 -13.42
CA LYS A 160 15.33 14.76 -14.54
C LYS A 160 14.48 13.49 -14.41
N SER A 161 14.43 12.92 -13.23
CA SER A 161 13.63 11.73 -12.90
C SER A 161 12.14 11.99 -13.10
N LEU A 162 11.63 13.12 -12.64
CA LEU A 162 10.25 13.52 -12.86
C LEU A 162 9.90 13.58 -14.35
N GLY A 163 10.74 14.24 -15.16
CA GLY A 163 10.53 14.32 -16.60
C GLY A 163 10.50 12.93 -17.28
N LEU A 164 11.34 12.00 -16.83
CA LEU A 164 11.33 10.61 -17.31
C LEU A 164 10.03 9.91 -16.93
N THR A 165 9.62 9.99 -15.67
CA THR A 165 8.36 9.41 -15.16
C THR A 165 7.15 9.94 -15.93
N GLN A 166 7.10 11.23 -16.24
CA GLN A 166 6.02 11.83 -17.03
C GLN A 166 5.96 11.26 -18.47
N ARG A 167 7.10 11.09 -19.13
CA ARG A 167 7.16 10.49 -20.47
C ARG A 167 6.78 9.01 -20.45
N TRP A 168 7.23 8.27 -19.43
CA TRP A 168 6.84 6.88 -19.23
C TRP A 168 5.34 6.75 -18.95
N LEU A 169 4.76 7.64 -18.17
CA LEU A 169 3.30 7.66 -17.91
C LEU A 169 2.52 7.79 -19.21
N ASN A 170 2.92 8.70 -20.12
CA ASN A 170 2.26 8.83 -21.42
C ASN A 170 2.31 7.54 -22.23
N ARG A 171 3.44 6.82 -22.20
CA ARG A 171 3.61 5.53 -22.86
C ARG A 171 2.77 4.43 -22.20
N CYS A 172 2.72 4.39 -20.86
CA CYS A 172 1.83 3.49 -20.12
C CYS A 172 0.36 3.69 -20.51
N ILE A 173 -0.11 4.95 -20.51
CA ILE A 173 -1.49 5.29 -20.87
C ILE A 173 -1.79 4.88 -22.31
N LYS A 174 -0.88 5.17 -23.25
CA LYS A 174 -1.03 4.76 -24.65
C LYS A 174 -1.19 3.23 -24.74
N ARG A 175 -0.26 2.46 -24.13
CA ARG A 175 -0.30 1.00 -24.18
C ARG A 175 -1.53 0.44 -23.47
N PHE A 176 -1.93 1.00 -22.34
CA PHE A 176 -3.14 0.61 -21.63
C PHE A 176 -4.39 0.75 -22.52
N ASN A 177 -4.50 1.83 -23.29
CA ASN A 177 -5.63 2.08 -24.20
C ASN A 177 -5.59 1.21 -25.47
N GLU A 178 -4.40 0.78 -25.92
CA GLU A 178 -4.22 -0.12 -27.06
C GLU A 178 -4.51 -1.59 -26.72
N THR A 179 -4.51 -1.95 -25.44
CA THR A 179 -4.69 -3.32 -24.96
C THR A 179 -6.03 -3.49 -24.25
N GLN A 180 -6.55 -4.70 -24.26
CA GLN A 180 -7.79 -5.05 -23.57
C GLN A 180 -7.54 -5.93 -22.35
N PRO A 181 -8.38 -5.89 -21.32
CA PRO A 181 -8.35 -6.85 -20.22
C PRO A 181 -8.48 -8.29 -20.75
N ILE A 182 -7.70 -9.20 -20.16
CA ILE A 182 -7.60 -10.59 -20.67
C ILE A 182 -8.70 -11.48 -20.10
N TYR A 183 -9.18 -11.19 -18.87
CA TYR A 183 -9.99 -12.14 -18.11
C TYR A 183 -11.47 -11.74 -17.97
N GLY A 184 -11.96 -10.81 -18.80
CA GLY A 184 -13.37 -10.48 -18.89
C GLY A 184 -13.89 -9.45 -17.87
N TYR A 185 -13.01 -8.86 -17.06
CA TYR A 185 -13.31 -7.76 -16.16
C TYR A 185 -12.42 -6.55 -16.42
N LYS A 186 -12.86 -5.37 -15.97
CA LYS A 186 -12.17 -4.10 -16.23
C LYS A 186 -11.01 -3.92 -15.25
N GLN A 187 -9.94 -3.30 -15.76
CA GLN A 187 -8.81 -2.85 -14.99
C GLN A 187 -8.68 -1.33 -15.10
N SER A 188 -8.25 -0.69 -14.04
CA SER A 188 -8.00 0.76 -14.00
C SER A 188 -6.51 1.04 -13.84
N LEU A 189 -6.02 2.08 -14.51
CA LEU A 189 -4.63 2.52 -14.42
C LEU A 189 -4.52 3.74 -13.50
N PHE A 190 -3.67 3.67 -12.47
CA PHE A 190 -3.35 4.81 -11.61
C PHE A 190 -1.97 5.36 -11.95
N PRO A 191 -1.87 6.63 -12.33
CA PRO A 191 -0.60 7.35 -12.42
C PRO A 191 -0.03 7.67 -11.03
N ILE A 192 1.28 7.90 -10.97
CA ILE A 192 2.01 8.18 -9.73
C ILE A 192 2.61 9.58 -9.77
N VAL A 193 2.30 10.40 -8.76
CA VAL A 193 2.93 11.70 -8.53
C VAL A 193 4.29 11.47 -7.88
N GLN A 194 5.38 11.90 -8.53
CA GLN A 194 6.74 11.90 -8.03
C GLN A 194 7.22 13.35 -7.79
N GLY A 195 8.49 13.58 -7.44
CA GLY A 195 9.05 14.93 -7.25
C GLY A 195 9.86 15.09 -5.96
N CYS A 196 10.21 13.96 -5.29
CA CYS A 196 10.93 13.97 -4.00
C CYS A 196 10.24 14.89 -2.98
N THR A 197 11.02 15.73 -2.29
CA THR A 197 10.53 16.72 -1.31
C THR A 197 10.56 18.16 -1.85
N TYR A 198 10.57 18.32 -3.18
CA TYR A 198 10.59 19.63 -3.83
C TYR A 198 9.16 20.04 -4.19
N LYS A 199 8.67 21.10 -3.54
CA LYS A 199 7.28 21.57 -3.65
C LYS A 199 6.88 21.88 -5.10
N ASP A 200 7.74 22.59 -5.85
CA ASP A 200 7.50 22.95 -7.25
C ASP A 200 7.41 21.71 -8.16
N LEU A 201 8.28 20.71 -7.94
CA LEU A 201 8.24 19.45 -8.69
C LEU A 201 7.00 18.63 -8.36
N ARG A 202 6.59 18.59 -7.08
CA ARG A 202 5.32 17.94 -6.65
C ARG A 202 4.11 18.60 -7.29
N GLN A 203 4.09 19.95 -7.36
CA GLN A 203 3.01 20.70 -8.00
C GLN A 203 2.98 20.43 -9.52
N GLU A 204 4.13 20.43 -10.18
CA GLU A 204 4.25 20.09 -11.61
C GLU A 204 3.73 18.68 -11.87
N ALA A 205 4.19 17.69 -11.07
CA ALA A 205 3.78 16.30 -11.18
C ALA A 205 2.28 16.12 -10.94
N ALA A 206 1.72 16.76 -9.90
CA ALA A 206 0.30 16.64 -9.57
C ALA A 206 -0.59 17.20 -10.68
N LYS A 207 -0.24 18.35 -11.26
CA LYS A 207 -0.95 18.93 -12.42
C LYS A 207 -0.87 18.00 -13.63
N PHE A 208 0.33 17.51 -13.94
CA PHE A 208 0.53 16.59 -15.06
C PHE A 208 -0.29 15.30 -14.92
N VAL A 209 -0.36 14.74 -13.71
CA VAL A 209 -1.13 13.55 -13.41
C VAL A 209 -2.64 13.82 -13.46
N ALA A 210 -3.10 14.92 -12.86
CA ALA A 210 -4.50 15.33 -12.87
C ALA A 210 -5.06 15.48 -14.29
N ASP A 211 -4.27 16.07 -15.20
CA ASP A 211 -4.65 16.28 -16.61
C ASP A 211 -4.84 14.97 -17.40
N LYS A 212 -4.40 13.82 -16.86
CA LYS A 212 -4.61 12.51 -17.52
C LYS A 212 -6.02 11.98 -17.35
N GLY A 213 -6.81 12.51 -16.41
CA GLY A 213 -8.20 12.08 -16.18
C GLY A 213 -8.34 10.61 -15.77
N ALA A 214 -7.34 10.07 -15.07
CA ALA A 214 -7.33 8.67 -14.63
C ALA A 214 -8.44 8.36 -13.61
N ASP A 215 -8.75 7.08 -13.41
CA ASP A 215 -9.75 6.62 -12.45
C ASP A 215 -9.37 6.84 -10.97
N GLY A 216 -8.07 7.02 -10.69
CA GLY A 216 -7.51 7.35 -9.38
C GLY A 216 -6.05 7.76 -9.53
N ASN A 217 -5.44 8.28 -8.48
CA ASN A 217 -4.09 8.82 -8.51
C ASN A 217 -3.29 8.35 -7.29
N ALA A 218 -1.98 8.10 -7.47
CA ALA A 218 -1.11 7.74 -6.37
C ALA A 218 -0.06 8.82 -6.08
N ILE A 219 0.38 8.86 -4.82
CA ILE A 219 1.44 9.72 -4.30
C ILE A 219 2.60 8.80 -3.94
N GLY A 220 3.65 8.80 -4.75
CA GLY A 220 4.85 8.00 -4.56
C GLY A 220 6.05 8.83 -4.07
N GLY A 221 7.18 8.15 -3.82
CA GLY A 221 8.44 8.79 -3.47
C GLY A 221 8.45 9.56 -2.16
N LEU A 222 7.61 9.16 -1.21
CA LEU A 222 7.58 9.63 0.17
C LEU A 222 7.86 8.46 1.13
N ALA A 223 8.17 8.74 2.40
CA ALA A 223 8.64 7.77 3.40
C ALA A 223 9.93 7.03 2.97
N VAL A 224 10.80 7.71 2.25
CA VAL A 224 12.10 7.20 1.74
C VAL A 224 13.31 7.86 2.42
N GLY A 225 13.11 8.42 3.62
CA GLY A 225 14.17 8.96 4.49
C GLY A 225 14.09 10.46 4.77
N GLU A 226 13.03 11.14 4.34
CA GLU A 226 12.71 12.52 4.73
C GLU A 226 12.13 12.58 6.15
N PRO A 227 12.17 13.76 6.81
CA PRO A 227 11.42 14.02 8.03
C PRO A 227 9.91 13.87 7.81
N THR A 228 9.19 13.42 8.84
CA THR A 228 7.74 13.15 8.75
C THR A 228 6.93 14.39 8.39
N GLU A 229 7.28 15.54 8.94
CA GLU A 229 6.62 16.82 8.68
C GLU A 229 6.75 17.23 7.21
N VAL A 230 7.93 17.00 6.62
CA VAL A 230 8.16 17.27 5.17
C VAL A 230 7.30 16.36 4.31
N MET A 231 7.12 15.09 4.72
CA MET A 231 6.20 14.18 4.03
C MET A 231 4.77 14.72 4.06
N TYR A 232 4.30 15.20 5.21
CA TYR A 232 2.95 15.76 5.37
C TYR A 232 2.74 17.01 4.51
N ASP A 233 3.72 17.94 4.49
CA ASP A 233 3.68 19.11 3.61
C ASP A 233 3.56 18.72 2.14
N MET A 234 4.28 17.68 1.70
CA MET A 234 4.22 17.22 0.31
C MET A 234 2.89 16.56 -0.03
N ILE A 235 2.25 15.88 0.92
CA ILE A 235 0.90 15.32 0.74
C ILE A 235 -0.11 16.45 0.54
N GLU A 236 -0.06 17.49 1.36
CA GLU A 236 -0.94 18.67 1.24
C GLU A 236 -0.78 19.34 -0.13
N VAL A 237 0.46 19.65 -0.52
CA VAL A 237 0.79 20.26 -1.83
C VAL A 237 0.21 19.48 -3.00
N VAL A 238 0.26 18.15 -2.94
CA VAL A 238 -0.25 17.28 -4.01
C VAL A 238 -1.78 17.23 -3.97
N ASN A 239 -2.37 17.09 -2.79
CA ASN A 239 -3.82 16.92 -2.62
C ASN A 239 -4.62 18.20 -2.88
N GLU A 240 -4.01 19.38 -2.78
CA GLU A 240 -4.59 20.65 -3.25
C GLU A 240 -4.88 20.64 -4.77
N ILE A 241 -4.12 19.85 -5.53
CA ILE A 241 -4.15 19.83 -7.01
C ILE A 241 -4.91 18.63 -7.56
N LEU A 242 -4.75 17.44 -6.93
CA LEU A 242 -5.39 16.22 -7.41
C LEU A 242 -6.92 16.32 -7.38
N PRO A 243 -7.62 15.74 -8.38
CA PRO A 243 -9.08 15.75 -8.45
C PRO A 243 -9.74 15.25 -7.16
N LYS A 244 -10.75 15.98 -6.68
CA LYS A 244 -11.48 15.62 -5.45
C LYS A 244 -12.46 14.46 -5.65
N ASP A 245 -12.88 14.19 -6.88
CA ASP A 245 -13.78 13.11 -7.27
C ASP A 245 -13.05 11.80 -7.62
N LYS A 246 -11.73 11.72 -7.36
CA LYS A 246 -10.90 10.54 -7.60
C LYS A 246 -10.24 10.06 -6.31
N PRO A 247 -10.03 8.74 -6.11
CA PRO A 247 -9.32 8.23 -4.96
C PRO A 247 -7.82 8.57 -5.03
N ARG A 248 -7.23 8.81 -3.86
CA ARG A 248 -5.82 9.18 -3.66
C ARG A 248 -5.13 8.10 -2.85
N TYR A 249 -4.12 7.50 -3.44
CA TYR A 249 -3.36 6.41 -2.83
C TYR A 249 -1.95 6.89 -2.42
N LEU A 250 -1.65 6.87 -1.13
CA LEU A 250 -0.31 7.15 -0.59
C LEU A 250 0.47 5.86 -0.46
N MET A 251 1.51 5.72 -1.27
CA MET A 251 2.25 4.47 -1.44
C MET A 251 3.28 4.24 -0.33
N GLY A 252 3.28 3.03 0.26
CA GLY A 252 4.31 2.56 1.18
C GLY A 252 4.35 3.21 2.55
N VAL A 253 3.37 4.03 2.91
CA VAL A 253 3.31 4.76 4.19
C VAL A 253 2.48 3.98 5.19
N GLY A 254 3.07 3.73 6.39
CA GLY A 254 2.46 2.74 7.21
C GLY A 254 2.67 2.77 8.71
N THR A 255 3.17 3.82 9.37
CA THR A 255 2.96 3.91 10.82
C THR A 255 1.49 4.29 11.09
N PRO A 256 0.88 3.81 12.20
CA PRO A 256 -0.50 4.19 12.55
C PRO A 256 -0.73 5.71 12.57
N GLN A 257 0.23 6.47 13.08
CA GLN A 257 0.16 7.93 13.09
C GLN A 257 0.17 8.50 11.67
N ASN A 258 1.08 8.05 10.81
CA ASN A 258 1.17 8.54 9.42
C ASN A 258 -0.09 8.23 8.62
N ILE A 259 -0.78 7.13 8.93
CA ILE A 259 -2.07 6.80 8.31
C ILE A 259 -3.13 7.83 8.74
N LEU A 260 -3.27 8.12 10.03
CA LEU A 260 -4.24 9.12 10.51
C LEU A 260 -3.93 10.53 9.99
N GLU A 261 -2.66 10.91 9.95
CA GLU A 261 -2.23 12.20 9.37
C GLU A 261 -2.47 12.26 7.86
N GLY A 262 -2.27 11.15 7.14
CA GLY A 262 -2.61 11.05 5.73
C GLY A 262 -4.12 11.16 5.47
N ILE A 263 -4.95 10.52 6.29
CA ILE A 263 -6.41 10.61 6.22
C ILE A 263 -6.87 12.05 6.42
N GLU A 264 -6.35 12.75 7.43
CA GLU A 264 -6.65 14.17 7.68
C GLU A 264 -6.38 15.05 6.47
N ARG A 265 -5.37 14.70 5.67
CA ARG A 265 -4.96 15.41 4.44
C ARG A 265 -5.64 14.88 3.18
N GLY A 266 -6.69 14.06 3.31
CA GLY A 266 -7.52 13.61 2.21
C GLY A 266 -6.96 12.42 1.42
N VAL A 267 -6.12 11.58 2.02
CA VAL A 267 -5.67 10.31 1.44
C VAL A 267 -6.72 9.22 1.69
N ASP A 268 -7.02 8.43 0.67
CA ASP A 268 -8.06 7.39 0.69
C ASP A 268 -7.50 5.97 0.86
N MET A 269 -6.30 5.71 0.35
CA MET A 269 -5.74 4.35 0.27
C MET A 269 -4.29 4.34 0.78
N PHE A 270 -3.95 3.27 1.51
CA PHE A 270 -2.62 3.07 2.08
C PHE A 270 -2.18 1.62 1.93
N ASP A 271 -0.87 1.42 1.83
CA ASP A 271 -0.22 0.12 1.99
C ASP A 271 1.07 0.26 2.77
N CYS A 272 1.47 -0.79 3.43
CA CYS A 272 2.83 -0.94 3.96
C CYS A 272 3.09 -2.41 4.36
N VAL A 273 4.33 -2.83 4.28
CA VAL A 273 4.75 -4.15 4.77
C VAL A 273 4.86 -4.22 6.30
N MET A 274 4.79 -3.07 7.00
CA MET A 274 5.00 -2.99 8.45
C MET A 274 4.13 -3.93 9.28
N PRO A 275 2.82 -4.06 9.06
CA PRO A 275 2.00 -4.93 9.90
C PRO A 275 2.52 -6.36 9.95
N THR A 276 2.72 -7.00 8.82
CA THR A 276 3.20 -8.39 8.79
C THR A 276 4.70 -8.51 9.05
N ARG A 277 5.53 -7.55 8.60
CA ARG A 277 6.97 -7.55 8.88
C ARG A 277 7.24 -7.39 10.37
N ASN A 278 6.61 -6.42 11.01
CA ASN A 278 6.77 -6.17 12.45
C ASN A 278 6.15 -7.30 13.27
N GLY A 279 4.98 -7.81 12.89
CA GLY A 279 4.35 -8.97 13.54
C GLY A 279 5.31 -10.18 13.58
N ARG A 280 5.90 -10.55 12.45
CA ARG A 280 6.88 -11.65 12.40
C ARG A 280 8.16 -11.39 13.22
N ASN A 281 8.42 -10.13 13.58
CA ASN A 281 9.53 -9.73 14.45
C ASN A 281 9.08 -9.43 15.90
N ALA A 282 7.89 -9.93 16.30
CA ALA A 282 7.31 -9.78 17.64
C ALA A 282 6.92 -8.35 18.04
N MET A 283 6.77 -7.44 17.07
CA MET A 283 6.31 -6.08 17.31
C MET A 283 4.82 -5.98 16.95
N LEU A 284 3.98 -5.72 17.93
CA LEU A 284 2.53 -5.59 17.80
C LEU A 284 2.10 -4.12 18.00
N PHE A 285 1.06 -3.73 17.27
CA PHE A 285 0.46 -2.39 17.36
C PHE A 285 -0.87 -2.45 18.11
N SER A 286 -1.14 -1.45 18.93
CA SER A 286 -2.43 -1.28 19.62
C SER A 286 -2.73 0.20 19.83
N TYR A 287 -3.94 0.54 20.27
CA TYR A 287 -4.27 1.92 20.64
C TYR A 287 -3.48 2.45 21.85
N GLN A 288 -2.97 1.56 22.70
CA GLN A 288 -2.12 1.95 23.82
C GLN A 288 -0.66 2.19 23.41
N GLY A 289 -0.27 1.71 22.22
CA GLY A 289 1.09 1.82 21.73
C GLY A 289 1.62 0.51 21.12
N THR A 290 2.94 0.45 20.92
CA THR A 290 3.63 -0.72 20.36
C THR A 290 4.18 -1.63 21.45
N MET A 291 3.93 -2.92 21.32
CA MET A 291 4.42 -4.00 22.20
C MET A 291 5.53 -4.79 21.51
N ASN A 292 6.69 -4.96 22.17
CA ASN A 292 7.67 -5.96 21.72
C ASN A 292 7.52 -7.23 22.58
N LEU A 293 6.93 -8.26 22.02
CA LEU A 293 6.61 -9.52 22.72
C LEU A 293 7.86 -10.36 23.04
N ARG A 294 9.06 -9.94 22.63
CA ARG A 294 10.32 -10.56 23.11
C ARG A 294 10.75 -10.05 24.49
N ASN A 295 10.18 -8.96 24.97
CA ASN A 295 10.51 -8.38 26.28
C ASN A 295 10.03 -9.29 27.42
N LYS A 296 10.91 -9.51 28.41
CA LYS A 296 10.67 -10.39 29.56
C LYS A 296 9.43 -10.01 30.38
N LYS A 297 9.03 -8.75 30.40
CA LYS A 297 7.86 -8.30 31.15
C LYS A 297 6.56 -9.00 30.76
N TRP A 298 6.47 -9.57 29.55
CA TRP A 298 5.31 -10.30 29.06
C TRP A 298 5.22 -11.76 29.52
N GLU A 299 6.29 -12.29 30.15
CA GLU A 299 6.41 -13.69 30.55
C GLU A 299 5.29 -14.16 31.48
N TYR A 300 4.79 -13.26 32.32
CA TYR A 300 3.71 -13.53 33.28
C TYR A 300 2.45 -12.71 33.01
N ASP A 301 2.31 -12.11 31.82
CA ASP A 301 1.09 -11.39 31.43
C ASP A 301 0.09 -12.37 30.78
N PHE A 302 -0.82 -12.90 31.58
CA PHE A 302 -1.85 -13.83 31.15
C PHE A 302 -3.13 -13.13 30.65
N THR A 303 -3.08 -11.82 30.42
CA THR A 303 -4.19 -11.09 29.81
C THR A 303 -4.24 -11.33 28.28
N PRO A 304 -5.40 -11.19 27.63
CA PRO A 304 -5.53 -11.23 26.19
C PRO A 304 -4.57 -10.26 25.48
N ILE A 305 -4.20 -10.56 24.24
CA ILE A 305 -3.33 -9.69 23.44
C ILE A 305 -4.00 -8.33 23.25
N ASP A 306 -5.23 -8.33 22.75
CA ASP A 306 -6.11 -7.16 22.65
C ASP A 306 -7.56 -7.61 22.86
N PRO A 307 -8.27 -7.19 23.92
CA PRO A 307 -9.64 -7.60 24.18
C PRO A 307 -10.63 -7.16 23.10
N ASP A 308 -10.31 -6.09 22.35
CA ASP A 308 -11.14 -5.55 21.26
C ASP A 308 -10.69 -6.02 19.89
N GLY A 309 -9.65 -6.88 19.83
CA GLY A 309 -9.07 -7.41 18.61
C GLY A 309 -9.85 -8.57 18.00
N CYS A 310 -9.18 -9.30 17.09
CA CYS A 310 -9.73 -10.49 16.43
C CYS A 310 -9.78 -11.71 17.38
N TYR A 311 -10.18 -12.87 16.83
CA TYR A 311 -10.31 -14.08 17.66
C TYR A 311 -8.98 -14.49 18.31
N THR A 312 -7.85 -14.38 17.60
CA THR A 312 -6.54 -14.74 18.16
C THR A 312 -6.16 -13.86 19.34
N ASP A 313 -6.55 -12.59 19.30
CA ASP A 313 -6.26 -11.63 20.36
C ASP A 313 -7.02 -11.90 21.64
N LYS A 314 -8.23 -12.50 21.53
CA LYS A 314 -9.09 -12.86 22.65
C LYS A 314 -8.75 -14.22 23.25
N VAL A 315 -8.30 -15.16 22.42
CA VAL A 315 -7.99 -16.54 22.82
C VAL A 315 -6.59 -16.66 23.41
N TYR A 316 -5.61 -15.98 22.82
CA TYR A 316 -4.21 -16.10 23.24
C TYR A 316 -3.81 -14.97 24.18
N THR A 317 -2.94 -15.30 25.15
CA THR A 317 -2.38 -14.32 26.10
C THR A 317 -1.04 -13.79 25.61
N LYS A 318 -0.65 -12.63 26.13
CA LYS A 318 0.67 -12.05 25.87
C LYS A 318 1.80 -12.98 26.33
N ALA A 319 1.64 -13.65 27.48
CA ALA A 319 2.59 -14.65 27.99
C ALA A 319 2.75 -15.82 27.02
N TYR A 320 1.66 -16.35 26.47
CA TYR A 320 1.72 -17.45 25.50
C TYR A 320 2.41 -17.01 24.22
N LEU A 321 2.06 -15.85 23.69
CA LEU A 321 2.69 -15.31 22.46
C LEU A 321 4.18 -15.00 22.68
N HIS A 322 4.56 -14.47 23.87
CA HIS A 322 5.96 -14.32 24.28
C HIS A 322 6.70 -15.66 24.24
N HIS A 323 6.12 -16.70 24.83
CA HIS A 323 6.66 -18.07 24.82
C HIS A 323 6.88 -18.58 23.39
N LEU A 324 5.87 -18.45 22.51
CA LEU A 324 5.97 -18.90 21.13
C LEU A 324 7.09 -18.19 20.34
N PHE A 325 7.28 -16.88 20.55
CA PHE A 325 8.40 -16.14 19.93
C PHE A 325 9.77 -16.60 20.49
N LYS A 326 9.85 -16.95 21.76
CA LYS A 326 11.07 -17.51 22.36
C LYS A 326 11.38 -18.91 21.81
N ALA A 327 10.35 -19.72 21.63
CA ALA A 327 10.44 -21.06 21.06
C ALA A 327 10.60 -21.05 19.52
N GLN A 328 10.53 -19.88 18.88
CA GLN A 328 10.61 -19.71 17.42
C GLN A 328 9.51 -20.45 16.64
N GLU A 329 8.35 -20.61 17.24
CA GLU A 329 7.20 -21.27 16.62
C GLU A 329 6.59 -20.41 15.51
N LEU A 330 6.21 -21.06 14.39
CA LEU A 330 5.59 -20.38 13.26
C LEU A 330 4.24 -19.75 13.64
N LEU A 331 3.52 -20.36 14.57
CA LEU A 331 2.24 -19.86 15.08
C LEU A 331 2.37 -18.44 15.66
N ALA A 332 3.51 -18.10 16.26
CA ALA A 332 3.76 -16.74 16.75
C ALA A 332 3.65 -15.69 15.64
N MET A 333 4.24 -16.00 14.47
CA MET A 333 4.23 -15.09 13.31
C MET A 333 2.83 -14.97 12.71
N GLN A 334 2.03 -16.03 12.73
CA GLN A 334 0.64 -16.04 12.26
C GLN A 334 -0.23 -15.18 13.18
N ILE A 335 -0.24 -15.44 14.47
CA ILE A 335 -1.01 -14.67 15.47
C ILE A 335 -0.67 -13.18 15.37
N ALA A 336 0.62 -12.84 15.39
CA ALA A 336 1.07 -11.45 15.37
C ALA A 336 0.77 -10.73 14.03
N SER A 337 0.80 -11.45 12.90
CA SER A 337 0.44 -10.89 11.59
C SER A 337 -1.05 -10.62 11.48
N ILE A 338 -1.88 -11.55 11.94
CA ILE A 338 -3.34 -11.39 11.98
C ILE A 338 -3.71 -10.22 12.90
N HIS A 339 -3.14 -10.18 14.11
CA HIS A 339 -3.33 -9.08 15.06
C HIS A 339 -3.03 -7.71 14.42
N ASN A 340 -1.81 -7.54 13.90
CA ASN A 340 -1.40 -6.26 13.32
C ASN A 340 -2.27 -5.84 12.13
N LEU A 341 -2.61 -6.75 11.24
CA LEU A 341 -3.49 -6.44 10.11
C LEU A 341 -4.90 -6.06 10.59
N THR A 342 -5.44 -6.78 11.56
CA THR A 342 -6.74 -6.46 12.17
C THR A 342 -6.72 -5.08 12.81
N PHE A 343 -5.65 -4.76 13.54
CA PHE A 343 -5.49 -3.43 14.13
C PHE A 343 -5.47 -2.33 13.06
N TYR A 344 -4.71 -2.52 11.96
CA TYR A 344 -4.64 -1.52 10.88
C TYR A 344 -5.98 -1.33 10.17
N LEU A 345 -6.72 -2.41 9.90
CA LEU A 345 -8.05 -2.31 9.29
C LEU A 345 -9.07 -1.67 10.26
N ARG A 346 -8.99 -1.98 11.56
CA ARG A 346 -9.78 -1.32 12.60
C ARG A 346 -9.47 0.17 12.66
N LEU A 347 -8.19 0.57 12.68
CA LEU A 347 -7.76 1.97 12.72
C LEU A 347 -8.37 2.81 11.60
N VAL A 348 -8.34 2.32 10.35
CA VAL A 348 -8.95 3.04 9.22
C VAL A 348 -10.48 2.96 9.26
N GLY A 349 -11.04 1.89 9.80
CA GLY A 349 -12.49 1.74 10.03
C GLY A 349 -13.01 2.72 11.07
N ASP A 350 -12.31 2.88 12.20
CA ASP A 350 -12.64 3.86 13.25
C ASP A 350 -12.49 5.28 12.72
N ALA A 351 -11.41 5.58 11.95
CA ALA A 351 -11.26 6.86 11.28
C ALA A 351 -12.44 7.16 10.37
N ARG A 352 -12.88 6.19 9.55
CA ARG A 352 -14.07 6.32 8.71
C ARG A 352 -15.31 6.66 9.52
N GLN A 353 -15.55 5.91 10.62
CA GLN A 353 -16.71 6.15 11.50
C GLN A 353 -16.70 7.56 12.07
N HIS A 354 -15.55 8.05 12.53
CA HIS A 354 -15.42 9.39 13.09
C HIS A 354 -15.55 10.52 12.05
N ILE A 355 -15.15 10.26 10.78
CA ILE A 355 -15.46 11.18 9.68
C ILE A 355 -16.97 11.24 9.45
N GLU A 356 -17.67 10.10 9.45
CA GLU A 356 -19.12 10.01 9.28
C GLU A 356 -19.89 10.67 10.45
N GLN A 357 -19.31 10.71 11.65
CA GLN A 357 -19.85 11.37 12.85
C GLN A 357 -19.49 12.85 12.93
N GLY A 358 -18.54 13.35 12.11
CA GLY A 358 -18.07 14.73 12.09
C GLY A 358 -17.18 15.11 13.27
N ASP A 359 -16.50 14.14 13.89
CA ASP A 359 -15.61 14.37 15.04
C ASP A 359 -14.19 13.77 14.84
N PHE A 360 -13.80 13.49 13.61
CA PHE A 360 -12.54 12.83 13.26
C PHE A 360 -11.31 13.53 13.84
N VAL A 361 -11.18 14.84 13.69
CA VAL A 361 -10.01 15.60 14.20
C VAL A 361 -9.89 15.48 15.72
N LYS A 362 -11.02 15.55 16.43
CA LYS A 362 -11.07 15.42 17.89
C LYS A 362 -10.69 14.00 18.33
N TRP A 363 -11.24 12.98 17.68
CA TRP A 363 -10.89 11.59 17.94
C TRP A 363 -9.41 11.33 17.65
N LYS A 364 -8.91 11.76 16.48
CA LYS A 364 -7.49 11.62 16.12
C LYS A 364 -6.59 12.19 17.19
N ALA A 365 -6.85 13.43 17.65
CA ALA A 365 -6.09 14.07 18.71
C ALA A 365 -6.08 13.27 20.03
N SER A 366 -7.13 12.53 20.34
CA SER A 366 -7.21 11.71 21.55
C SER A 366 -6.38 10.43 21.51
N VAL A 367 -6.08 9.90 20.32
CA VAL A 367 -5.39 8.59 20.14
C VAL A 367 -3.96 8.71 19.63
N ILE A 368 -3.63 9.76 18.86
CA ILE A 368 -2.40 9.82 18.07
C ILE A 368 -1.12 9.75 18.90
N ASP A 369 -1.08 10.37 20.05
CA ASP A 369 0.08 10.35 20.96
C ASP A 369 0.32 8.96 21.56
N GLN A 370 -0.75 8.20 21.80
CA GLN A 370 -0.66 6.86 22.36
C GLN A 370 -0.11 5.87 21.33
N LEU A 371 -0.54 5.99 20.07
CA LEU A 371 -0.10 5.11 18.97
C LEU A 371 1.43 5.07 18.80
N GLY A 372 2.14 6.14 19.16
CA GLY A 372 3.60 6.24 19.08
C GLY A 372 4.37 5.69 20.29
N ARG A 373 3.68 5.41 21.38
CA ARG A 373 4.34 4.96 22.63
C ARG A 373 4.88 3.54 22.49
N ARG A 374 5.90 3.24 23.28
CA ARG A 374 6.36 1.86 23.51
C ARG A 374 5.88 1.40 24.87
N ILE A 375 5.13 0.34 24.90
CA ILE A 375 4.56 -0.25 26.12
C ILE A 375 5.14 -1.63 26.39
#